data_af3744fb606de25b58e717df1607ac9b
#
_entry.id   af3744fb606de25b58e717df1607ac9b
#
_cell.length_a   1.000
_cell.length_b   1.000
_cell.length_c   1.000
_cell.angle_alpha   90.00
_cell.angle_beta   90.00
_cell.angle_gamma   90.00
#
_symmetry.space_group_name_H-M   'P 1'
#
loop_
_entity.id
_entity.type
_entity.pdbx_description
1 polymer ?
#
loop_
_entity_poly.entity_id
_entity_poly.type
_entity_poly.pdbx_seq_one_letter_code
_entity_poly.pdbx_strand_id
1 'polypeptide(L)'
;MIDSYMKNVCQEWHDINYLSSIGSCKCDRITSVRVMTSRQFQHSYGISCEEALKLLLWVQPCDVFDMDLSVEISDGGRFNCYFVIDGCAKTDVSLHVDLLGKEAVSDIKIFCYCHGTNAANWNIANIHHNNDTISSVVVKNIIDDAASVTFNGDITLLEQSSGSDSKQRCDSILLSDSAKATACPSLTILNNDISCSHGATIGTFDKSSISYMMSRGIPEKTCQTLLMEGMLADIIGK
;
A
#
# COMPACT_ATOMS: atom_id res chain seq x y z
N MET A 1 -17.00 -7.27 5.60
CA MET A 1 -16.98 -6.54 4.31
C MET A 1 -15.72 -6.88 3.52
N ILE A 2 -14.52 -6.48 3.95
CA ILE A 2 -13.24 -6.71 3.26
C ILE A 2 -13.01 -8.20 2.98
N ASP A 3 -13.27 -9.06 3.96
CA ASP A 3 -13.12 -10.53 3.83
C ASP A 3 -13.95 -11.12 2.68
N SER A 4 -15.21 -10.69 2.54
CA SER A 4 -16.08 -11.13 1.44
C SER A 4 -15.60 -10.64 0.08
N TYR A 5 -15.11 -9.39 0.00
CA TYR A 5 -14.57 -8.81 -1.21
C TYR A 5 -13.28 -9.53 -1.63
N MET A 6 -12.35 -9.72 -0.71
CA MET A 6 -11.05 -10.34 -0.98
C MET A 6 -11.15 -11.80 -1.42
N LYS A 7 -12.09 -12.57 -0.87
CA LYS A 7 -12.36 -13.95 -1.31
C LYS A 7 -12.77 -14.04 -2.77
N ASN A 8 -13.40 -13.00 -3.31
CA ASN A 8 -13.82 -12.94 -4.71
C ASN A 8 -12.70 -12.42 -5.66
N VAL A 9 -11.66 -11.79 -5.10
CA VAL A 9 -10.58 -11.20 -5.89
C VAL A 9 -9.57 -12.24 -6.34
N CYS A 10 -9.25 -13.20 -5.48
CA CYS A 10 -8.27 -14.23 -5.75
C CYS A 10 -8.81 -15.61 -5.39
N GLN A 11 -8.65 -16.58 -6.29
CA GLN A 11 -9.10 -17.96 -6.08
C GLN A 11 -8.04 -18.83 -5.42
N GLU A 12 -6.76 -18.47 -5.59
CA GLU A 12 -5.62 -19.19 -5.04
C GLU A 12 -4.82 -18.28 -4.12
N TRP A 13 -4.64 -18.71 -2.87
CA TRP A 13 -3.87 -18.00 -1.86
C TRP A 13 -2.75 -18.89 -1.34
N HIS A 14 -1.56 -18.33 -1.22
CA HIS A 14 -0.42 -18.98 -0.59
C HIS A 14 -0.25 -18.49 0.85
N ASP A 15 0.36 -19.30 1.71
CA ASP A 15 0.79 -18.88 3.04
C ASP A 15 1.93 -17.84 2.93
N ILE A 16 2.04 -16.96 3.92
CA ILE A 16 3.07 -15.90 3.91
C ILE A 16 4.50 -16.46 3.87
N ASN A 17 4.74 -17.64 4.41
CA ASN A 17 6.05 -18.30 4.33
C ASN A 17 6.50 -18.56 2.88
N TYR A 18 5.58 -18.49 1.92
CA TYR A 18 5.89 -18.57 0.50
C TYR A 18 6.77 -17.40 0.04
N LEU A 19 6.72 -16.24 0.68
CA LEU A 19 7.58 -15.09 0.34
C LEU A 19 9.06 -15.43 0.46
N SER A 20 9.44 -16.24 1.45
CA SER A 20 10.84 -16.69 1.63
C SER A 20 11.34 -17.59 0.47
N SER A 21 10.43 -18.20 -0.28
CA SER A 21 10.75 -19.04 -1.45
C SER A 21 10.86 -18.24 -2.76
N ILE A 22 10.42 -16.98 -2.78
CA ILE A 22 10.44 -16.13 -3.98
C ILE A 22 11.88 -15.67 -4.27
N GLY A 23 12.70 -15.34 -3.27
CA GLY A 23 14.13 -15.04 -3.35
C GLY A 23 14.52 -14.16 -4.55
N SER A 24 15.31 -14.67 -5.48
CA SER A 24 15.51 -14.09 -6.80
C SER A 24 14.50 -14.69 -7.79
N CYS A 25 13.48 -13.92 -8.16
CA CYS A 25 12.41 -14.40 -9.02
C CYS A 25 12.68 -14.10 -10.49
N LYS A 26 12.70 -15.13 -11.34
CA LYS A 26 12.90 -15.03 -12.80
C LYS A 26 11.61 -15.24 -13.60
N CYS A 27 10.44 -14.97 -13.07
CA CYS A 27 9.21 -15.28 -13.79
C CYS A 27 8.08 -14.27 -13.56
N ASP A 28 7.30 -14.05 -14.62
CA ASP A 28 5.99 -13.39 -14.58
C ASP A 28 5.03 -14.19 -13.67
N ARG A 29 5.02 -13.90 -12.38
CA ARG A 29 4.12 -14.56 -11.46
C ARG A 29 3.29 -13.56 -10.69
N ILE A 30 1.98 -13.72 -10.79
CA ILE A 30 1.04 -13.14 -9.84
C ILE A 30 1.04 -14.07 -8.63
N THR A 31 1.56 -13.58 -7.51
CA THR A 31 1.54 -14.32 -6.26
C THR A 31 0.62 -13.60 -5.28
N SER A 32 -0.43 -14.29 -4.86
CA SER A 32 -1.37 -13.79 -3.87
C SER A 32 -1.05 -14.45 -2.54
N VAL A 33 -0.69 -13.66 -1.55
CA VAL A 33 -0.33 -14.14 -0.23
C VAL A 33 -1.37 -13.68 0.78
N ARG A 34 -1.96 -14.65 1.49
CA ARG A 34 -2.87 -14.39 2.60
C ARG A 34 -2.14 -14.61 3.91
N VAL A 35 -2.04 -13.56 4.71
CA VAL A 35 -1.60 -13.71 6.09
C VAL A 35 -2.79 -14.12 6.93
N MET A 36 -2.88 -15.41 7.22
CA MET A 36 -3.90 -15.94 8.12
C MET A 36 -3.36 -15.88 9.55
N THR A 37 -4.17 -15.33 10.42
CA THR A 37 -4.01 -15.16 11.86
C THR A 37 -3.05 -16.14 12.57
N SER A 38 -1.76 -15.80 12.60
CA SER A 38 -0.94 -16.07 13.76
C SER A 38 -1.07 -14.85 14.68
N ARG A 39 -1.04 -15.02 15.98
CA ARG A 39 -1.15 -13.87 16.91
C ARG A 39 -0.11 -12.79 16.65
N GLN A 40 1.04 -13.20 16.09
CA GLN A 40 2.15 -12.28 15.75
C GLN A 40 2.81 -12.74 14.46
N PHE A 41 3.01 -11.79 13.54
CA PHE A 41 3.82 -11.97 12.35
C PHE A 41 4.93 -10.92 12.36
N GLN A 42 6.19 -11.37 12.33
CA GLN A 42 7.35 -10.49 12.32
C GLN A 42 8.43 -11.12 11.45
N HIS A 43 8.67 -10.56 10.27
CA HIS A 43 9.61 -11.08 9.28
C HIS A 43 10.23 -10.00 8.41
N SER A 44 11.50 -10.25 8.01
CA SER A 44 12.20 -9.46 6.99
C SER A 44 12.46 -10.32 5.76
N TYR A 45 12.24 -9.74 4.58
CA TYR A 45 12.45 -10.38 3.30
C TYR A 45 13.28 -9.48 2.37
N GLY A 46 14.18 -10.12 1.59
CA GLY A 46 14.86 -9.49 0.46
C GLY A 46 14.41 -10.14 -0.84
N ILE A 47 14.05 -9.36 -1.84
CA ILE A 47 13.59 -9.81 -3.15
C ILE A 47 14.40 -9.12 -4.23
N SER A 48 14.92 -9.89 -5.19
CA SER A 48 15.49 -9.36 -6.44
C SER A 48 14.50 -9.61 -7.57
N CYS A 49 14.09 -8.54 -8.26
CA CYS A 49 13.10 -8.56 -9.33
C CYS A 49 13.79 -8.32 -10.67
N GLU A 50 14.02 -9.39 -11.45
CA GLU A 50 14.65 -9.32 -12.77
C GLU A 50 13.62 -9.15 -13.92
N GLU A 51 12.38 -9.58 -13.73
CA GLU A 51 11.30 -9.50 -14.72
C GLU A 51 10.07 -8.78 -14.12
N ALA A 52 8.96 -9.49 -13.94
CA ALA A 52 7.76 -8.93 -13.34
C ALA A 52 7.32 -9.77 -12.13
N LEU A 53 7.14 -9.08 -11.00
CA LEU A 53 6.58 -9.67 -9.78
C LEU A 53 5.37 -8.88 -9.33
N LYS A 54 4.26 -9.55 -9.11
CA LYS A 54 3.07 -8.98 -8.49
C LYS A 54 2.74 -9.71 -7.20
N LEU A 55 2.77 -8.99 -6.09
CA LEU A 55 2.34 -9.46 -4.77
C LEU A 55 1.01 -8.83 -4.41
N LEU A 56 0.07 -9.64 -3.93
CA LEU A 56 -1.14 -9.19 -3.27
C LEU A 56 -1.15 -9.78 -1.86
N LEU A 57 -0.96 -8.94 -0.86
CA LEU A 57 -0.95 -9.33 0.54
C LEU A 57 -2.27 -8.92 1.20
N TRP A 58 -3.03 -9.92 1.64
CA TRP A 58 -4.21 -9.71 2.44
C TRP A 58 -3.98 -10.13 3.87
N VAL A 59 -3.95 -9.16 4.77
CA VAL A 59 -3.69 -9.36 6.20
C VAL A 59 -5.02 -9.29 6.94
N GLN A 60 -5.38 -10.41 7.57
CA GLN A 60 -6.58 -10.51 8.39
C GLN A 60 -6.29 -10.02 9.82
N PRO A 61 -7.33 -9.74 10.63
CA PRO A 61 -7.17 -9.28 12.00
C PRO A 61 -6.18 -10.15 12.80
N CYS A 62 -5.17 -9.52 13.38
CA CYS A 62 -4.13 -10.15 14.20
C CYS A 62 -3.66 -9.18 15.30
N ASP A 63 -2.89 -9.67 16.26
CA ASP A 63 -2.36 -8.82 17.35
C ASP A 63 -1.23 -7.93 16.80
N VAL A 64 -0.28 -8.51 16.06
CA VAL A 64 0.87 -7.79 15.51
C VAL A 64 1.15 -8.27 14.09
N PHE A 65 1.23 -7.34 13.15
CA PHE A 65 1.77 -7.54 11.82
C PHE A 65 2.95 -6.59 11.62
N ASP A 66 4.15 -7.14 11.62
CA ASP A 66 5.42 -6.41 11.48
C ASP A 66 6.17 -7.02 10.29
N MET A 67 6.41 -6.23 9.26
CA MET A 67 7.04 -6.69 8.02
C MET A 67 8.07 -5.68 7.52
N ASP A 68 9.26 -6.17 7.27
CA ASP A 68 10.33 -5.44 6.58
C ASP A 68 10.59 -6.12 5.23
N LEU A 69 10.45 -5.37 4.14
CA LEU A 69 10.60 -5.87 2.79
C LEU A 69 11.56 -4.97 2.00
N SER A 70 12.69 -5.52 1.61
CA SER A 70 13.66 -4.88 0.72
C SER A 70 13.55 -5.49 -0.68
N VAL A 71 13.44 -4.63 -1.70
CA VAL A 71 13.26 -5.05 -3.09
C VAL A 71 14.29 -4.35 -3.96
N GLU A 72 15.05 -5.11 -4.72
CA GLU A 72 15.95 -4.61 -5.76
C GLU A 72 15.37 -4.92 -7.14
N ILE A 73 15.22 -3.91 -8.00
CA ILE A 73 14.64 -4.06 -9.33
C ILE A 73 15.72 -3.82 -10.38
N SER A 74 15.99 -4.85 -11.19
CA SER A 74 16.96 -4.83 -12.28
C SER A 74 16.41 -4.14 -13.54
N ASP A 75 17.19 -4.12 -14.62
CA ASP A 75 16.83 -3.49 -15.91
C ASP A 75 15.49 -4.04 -16.44
N GLY A 76 14.55 -3.14 -16.69
CA GLY A 76 13.21 -3.46 -17.18
C GLY A 76 12.32 -4.24 -16.20
N GLY A 77 12.81 -4.55 -15.01
CA GLY A 77 12.07 -5.28 -13.98
C GLY A 77 10.84 -4.50 -13.48
N ARG A 78 9.78 -5.22 -13.09
CA ARG A 78 8.53 -4.63 -12.61
C ARG A 78 8.10 -5.25 -11.29
N PHE A 79 7.95 -4.43 -10.27
CA PHE A 79 7.45 -4.84 -8.97
C PHE A 79 6.11 -4.17 -8.66
N ASN A 80 5.06 -4.96 -8.52
CA ASN A 80 3.75 -4.50 -8.10
C ASN A 80 3.42 -5.13 -6.74
N CYS A 81 3.17 -4.31 -5.73
CA CYS A 81 2.85 -4.80 -4.39
C CYS A 81 1.58 -4.14 -3.84
N TYR A 82 0.59 -4.96 -3.53
CA TYR A 82 -0.70 -4.50 -3.03
C TYR A 82 -0.94 -5.07 -1.64
N PHE A 83 -1.12 -4.18 -0.67
CA PHE A 83 -1.50 -4.54 0.70
C PHE A 83 -2.97 -4.24 0.93
N VAL A 84 -3.67 -5.19 1.52
CA VAL A 84 -5.01 -5.00 2.08
C VAL A 84 -4.98 -5.45 3.52
N ILE A 85 -5.11 -4.50 4.45
CA ILE A 85 -5.05 -4.76 5.89
C ILE A 85 -6.39 -4.45 6.52
N ASP A 86 -6.90 -5.39 7.29
CA ASP A 86 -8.18 -5.29 7.98
C ASP A 86 -7.99 -5.56 9.49
N GLY A 87 -7.91 -4.48 10.26
CA GLY A 87 -8.11 -4.52 11.72
C GLY A 87 -7.01 -5.18 12.56
N CYS A 88 -5.75 -5.21 12.14
CA CYS A 88 -4.67 -5.64 13.02
C CYS A 88 -4.46 -4.65 14.17
N ALA A 89 -4.23 -5.16 15.39
CA ALA A 89 -4.07 -4.30 16.56
C ALA A 89 -2.82 -3.42 16.45
N LYS A 90 -1.73 -3.98 15.96
CA LYS A 90 -0.53 -3.23 15.59
C LYS A 90 -0.03 -3.67 14.22
N THR A 91 0.10 -2.73 13.30
CA THR A 91 0.71 -2.93 11.98
C THR A 91 1.95 -2.04 11.89
N ASP A 92 3.08 -2.63 11.49
CA ASP A 92 4.31 -1.91 11.20
C ASP A 92 4.90 -2.49 9.91
N VAL A 93 4.93 -1.70 8.84
CA VAL A 93 5.42 -2.15 7.54
C VAL A 93 6.46 -1.17 7.04
N SER A 94 7.67 -1.70 6.83
CA SER A 94 8.76 -1.01 6.15
C SER A 94 8.96 -1.66 4.78
N LEU A 95 8.88 -0.86 3.73
CA LEU A 95 9.12 -1.28 2.36
C LEU A 95 10.18 -0.38 1.72
N HIS A 96 11.31 -0.96 1.42
CA HIS A 96 12.42 -0.30 0.77
C HIS A 96 12.59 -0.85 -0.64
N VAL A 97 12.50 0.02 -1.66
CA VAL A 97 12.59 -0.38 -3.06
C VAL A 97 13.69 0.39 -3.76
N ASP A 98 14.71 -0.33 -4.20
CA ASP A 98 15.80 0.16 -5.02
C ASP A 98 15.54 -0.13 -6.51
N LEU A 99 15.28 0.92 -7.30
CA LEU A 99 15.17 0.83 -8.75
C LEU A 99 16.59 0.93 -9.34
N LEU A 100 17.32 -0.20 -9.29
CA LEU A 100 18.74 -0.26 -9.69
C LEU A 100 18.92 -0.24 -11.21
N GLY A 101 18.00 -0.88 -11.93
CA GLY A 101 18.08 -1.03 -13.37
C GLY A 101 17.44 0.12 -14.13
N LYS A 102 17.82 0.28 -15.40
CA LYS A 102 17.17 1.18 -16.34
C LYS A 102 15.75 0.69 -16.63
N GLU A 103 14.79 1.61 -16.77
CA GLU A 103 13.37 1.31 -17.03
C GLU A 103 12.71 0.43 -15.95
N ALA A 104 13.31 0.34 -14.75
CA ALA A 104 12.72 -0.38 -13.62
C ALA A 104 11.42 0.30 -13.15
N VAL A 105 10.42 -0.50 -12.76
CA VAL A 105 9.09 -0.01 -12.37
C VAL A 105 8.66 -0.57 -11.02
N SER A 106 8.19 0.31 -10.13
CA SER A 106 7.58 -0.02 -8.84
C SER A 106 6.15 0.55 -8.74
N ASP A 107 5.14 -0.28 -8.46
CA ASP A 107 3.76 0.15 -8.17
C ASP A 107 3.30 -0.44 -6.84
N ILE A 108 3.17 0.41 -5.84
CA ILE A 108 2.81 0.03 -4.48
C ILE A 108 1.44 0.62 -4.16
N LYS A 109 0.50 -0.24 -3.76
CA LYS A 109 -0.84 0.19 -3.37
C LYS A 109 -1.21 -0.40 -2.02
N ILE A 110 -1.72 0.44 -1.14
CA ILE A 110 -2.08 0.06 0.23
C ILE A 110 -3.51 0.48 0.51
N PHE A 111 -4.32 -0.46 0.97
CA PHE A 111 -5.60 -0.19 1.62
C PHE A 111 -5.53 -0.66 3.07
N CYS A 112 -5.80 0.23 4.01
CA CYS A 112 -5.80 -0.08 5.44
C CYS A 112 -7.12 0.38 6.07
N TYR A 113 -7.84 -0.56 6.68
CA TYR A 113 -8.93 -0.27 7.59
C TYR A 113 -8.46 -0.47 9.03
N CYS A 114 -8.33 0.63 9.77
CA CYS A 114 -7.83 0.66 11.14
C CYS A 114 -8.95 1.16 12.06
N HIS A 115 -9.31 0.38 13.08
CA HIS A 115 -10.44 0.69 13.97
C HIS A 115 -10.16 0.28 15.43
N GLY A 116 -11.04 0.65 16.35
CA GLY A 116 -10.85 0.41 17.78
C GLY A 116 -9.73 1.28 18.36
N THR A 117 -8.69 0.65 18.90
CA THR A 117 -7.48 1.32 19.39
C THR A 117 -6.24 0.90 18.59
N ASN A 118 -6.45 0.35 17.41
CA ASN A 118 -5.40 -0.18 16.55
C ASN A 118 -4.47 0.93 16.04
N ALA A 119 -3.24 0.54 15.73
CA ALA A 119 -2.24 1.44 15.16
C ALA A 119 -1.57 0.84 13.93
N ALA A 120 -1.41 1.64 12.87
CA ALA A 120 -0.70 1.23 11.68
C ALA A 120 0.37 2.26 11.29
N ASN A 121 1.58 1.78 11.00
CA ASN A 121 2.71 2.56 10.52
C ASN A 121 3.16 2.04 9.15
N TRP A 122 3.29 2.96 8.21
CA TRP A 122 3.78 2.72 6.86
C TRP A 122 5.06 3.51 6.66
N ASN A 123 6.17 2.83 6.40
CA ASN A 123 7.45 3.43 6.04
C ASN A 123 7.81 2.94 4.64
N ILE A 124 7.62 3.77 3.63
CA ILE A 124 7.78 3.39 2.23
C ILE A 124 8.88 4.24 1.61
N ALA A 125 9.95 3.62 1.13
CA ALA A 125 11.04 4.30 0.45
C ALA A 125 11.22 3.76 -0.97
N ASN A 126 11.28 4.65 -1.97
CA ASN A 126 11.65 4.33 -3.34
C ASN A 126 12.90 5.13 -3.71
N ILE A 127 13.95 4.44 -4.13
CA ILE A 127 15.21 5.06 -4.54
C ILE A 127 15.46 4.76 -6.02
N HIS A 128 15.54 5.81 -6.82
CA HIS A 128 15.79 5.75 -8.26
C HIS A 128 17.30 5.89 -8.52
N HIS A 129 17.94 4.80 -8.91
CA HIS A 129 19.38 4.74 -9.16
C HIS A 129 19.76 4.93 -10.63
N ASN A 130 18.79 4.76 -11.55
CA ASN A 130 19.07 4.74 -12.98
C ASN A 130 18.01 5.48 -13.80
N ASN A 131 18.25 5.64 -15.10
CA ASN A 131 17.41 6.41 -16.02
C ASN A 131 16.07 5.73 -16.31
N ASP A 132 15.08 6.54 -16.66
CA ASP A 132 13.75 6.12 -17.16
C ASP A 132 13.00 5.23 -16.19
N THR A 133 13.29 5.33 -14.89
CA THR A 133 12.63 4.53 -13.85
C THR A 133 11.31 5.13 -13.40
N ILE A 134 10.35 4.29 -13.03
CA ILE A 134 9.00 4.73 -12.65
C ILE A 134 8.64 4.18 -11.28
N SER A 135 8.16 5.04 -10.37
CA SER A 135 7.56 4.59 -9.11
C SER A 135 6.22 5.24 -8.84
N SER A 136 5.31 4.44 -8.27
CA SER A 136 3.98 4.88 -7.84
C SER A 136 3.68 4.32 -6.45
N VAL A 137 3.27 5.18 -5.52
CA VAL A 137 2.80 4.78 -4.19
C VAL A 137 1.43 5.38 -3.96
N VAL A 138 0.43 4.55 -3.75
CA VAL A 138 -0.94 4.96 -3.40
C VAL A 138 -1.36 4.32 -2.10
N VAL A 139 -1.61 5.13 -1.08
CA VAL A 139 -2.06 4.67 0.24
C VAL A 139 -3.45 5.22 0.50
N LYS A 140 -4.39 4.34 0.84
CA LYS A 140 -5.75 4.69 1.24
C LYS A 140 -6.04 4.11 2.61
N ASN A 141 -6.22 4.99 3.60
CA ASN A 141 -6.52 4.61 4.97
C ASN A 141 -7.95 5.01 5.32
N ILE A 142 -8.67 4.09 5.96
CA ILE A 142 -9.94 4.33 6.63
C ILE A 142 -9.69 4.14 8.13
N ILE A 143 -9.97 5.14 8.93
CA ILE A 143 -9.60 5.17 10.34
C ILE A 143 -10.84 5.47 11.17
N ASP A 144 -11.17 4.57 12.07
CA ASP A 144 -12.36 4.68 12.92
C ASP A 144 -12.03 4.56 14.41
N ASP A 145 -13.00 4.87 15.27
CA ASP A 145 -12.90 4.89 16.73
C ASP A 145 -11.70 5.73 17.23
N ALA A 146 -10.81 5.17 18.03
CA ALA A 146 -9.59 5.81 18.55
C ALA A 146 -8.32 5.29 17.87
N ALA A 147 -8.45 4.72 16.68
CA ALA A 147 -7.32 4.18 15.93
C ALA A 147 -6.41 5.28 15.36
N SER A 148 -5.19 4.89 15.01
CA SER A 148 -4.20 5.81 14.46
C SER A 148 -3.44 5.22 13.29
N VAL A 149 -3.16 6.03 12.27
CA VAL A 149 -2.32 5.65 11.13
C VAL A 149 -1.24 6.70 10.91
N THR A 150 -0.01 6.23 10.72
CA THR A 150 1.13 7.05 10.34
C THR A 150 1.67 6.58 9.00
N PHE A 151 1.89 7.51 8.08
CA PHE A 151 2.51 7.28 6.79
C PHE A 151 3.77 8.13 6.65
N ASN A 152 4.91 7.49 6.47
CA ASN A 152 6.17 8.09 6.11
C ASN A 152 6.55 7.59 4.72
N GLY A 153 6.66 8.48 3.77
CA GLY A 153 6.95 8.11 2.40
C GLY A 153 8.11 8.90 1.86
N ASP A 154 9.17 8.23 1.43
CA ASP A 154 10.38 8.83 0.90
C ASP A 154 10.56 8.46 -0.57
N ILE A 155 10.77 9.47 -1.41
CA ILE A 155 11.21 9.29 -2.79
C ILE A 155 12.58 9.96 -2.92
N THR A 156 13.56 9.20 -3.38
CA THR A 156 14.90 9.70 -3.69
C THR A 156 15.23 9.46 -5.16
N LEU A 157 15.51 10.55 -5.90
CA LEU A 157 15.96 10.49 -7.28
C LEU A 157 17.42 10.93 -7.32
N LEU A 158 18.32 9.97 -7.60
CA LEU A 158 19.75 10.20 -7.64
C LEU A 158 20.18 10.92 -8.93
N GLU A 159 21.44 11.34 -9.01
CA GLU A 159 21.96 12.07 -10.17
C GLU A 159 21.79 11.32 -11.50
N GLN A 160 21.82 9.99 -11.48
CA GLN A 160 21.69 9.12 -12.66
C GLN A 160 20.24 8.80 -13.05
N SER A 161 19.23 9.37 -12.39
CA SER A 161 17.81 9.04 -12.61
C SER A 161 17.12 9.90 -13.68
N SER A 162 17.82 10.34 -14.73
CA SER A 162 17.24 11.15 -15.81
C SER A 162 16.05 10.44 -16.48
N GLY A 163 15.02 11.19 -16.85
CA GLY A 163 13.79 10.67 -17.48
C GLY A 163 12.84 9.95 -16.54
N SER A 164 13.14 9.89 -15.23
CA SER A 164 12.32 9.15 -14.27
C SER A 164 11.03 9.88 -13.86
N ASP A 165 9.95 9.11 -13.61
CA ASP A 165 8.66 9.60 -13.10
C ASP A 165 8.32 8.94 -11.77
N SER A 166 8.02 9.74 -10.74
CA SER A 166 7.68 9.24 -9.42
C SER A 166 6.48 9.95 -8.82
N LYS A 167 5.51 9.17 -8.31
CA LYS A 167 4.29 9.69 -7.71
C LYS A 167 4.00 9.03 -6.38
N GLN A 168 3.64 9.85 -5.39
CA GLN A 168 3.24 9.36 -4.07
C GLN A 168 1.98 10.06 -3.60
N ARG A 169 0.98 9.29 -3.19
CA ARG A 169 -0.28 9.81 -2.66
C ARG A 169 -0.74 9.03 -1.43
N CYS A 170 -1.10 9.75 -0.37
CA CYS A 170 -1.71 9.19 0.83
C CYS A 170 -3.04 9.88 1.11
N ASP A 171 -4.14 9.14 1.02
CA ASP A 171 -5.48 9.63 1.36
C ASP A 171 -5.97 8.91 2.63
N SER A 172 -6.27 9.66 3.69
CA SER A 172 -6.75 9.13 4.97
C SER A 172 -8.13 9.70 5.29
N ILE A 173 -9.10 8.82 5.48
CA ILE A 173 -10.49 9.15 5.84
C ILE A 173 -10.70 8.84 7.32
N LEU A 174 -11.07 9.84 8.08
CA LEU A 174 -11.43 9.74 9.49
C LEU A 174 -12.94 9.55 9.61
N LEU A 175 -13.37 8.45 10.24
CA LEU A 175 -14.79 8.16 10.48
C LEU A 175 -15.26 8.61 11.85
N SER A 176 -14.33 8.88 12.78
CA SER A 176 -14.63 9.36 14.14
C SER A 176 -13.75 10.55 14.53
N ASP A 177 -14.21 11.33 15.53
CA ASP A 177 -13.47 12.48 16.06
C ASP A 177 -12.20 12.08 16.83
N SER A 178 -12.11 10.84 17.28
CA SER A 178 -10.95 10.30 18.02
C SER A 178 -9.90 9.67 17.10
N ALA A 179 -10.25 9.40 15.84
CA ALA A 179 -9.35 8.85 14.84
C ALA A 179 -8.20 9.81 14.52
N LYS A 180 -7.01 9.26 14.29
CA LYS A 180 -5.82 10.08 14.02
C LYS A 180 -5.09 9.59 12.77
N ALA A 181 -4.67 10.54 11.94
CA ALA A 181 -3.80 10.29 10.81
C ALA A 181 -2.62 11.25 10.83
N THR A 182 -1.44 10.73 10.48
CA THR A 182 -0.24 11.52 10.22
C THR A 182 0.32 11.10 8.88
N ALA A 183 0.67 12.05 8.01
CA ALA A 183 1.29 11.77 6.73
C ALA A 183 2.48 12.71 6.52
N CYS A 184 3.65 12.13 6.33
CA CYS A 184 4.92 12.81 6.15
C CYS A 184 5.58 12.35 4.82
N PRO A 185 5.05 12.77 3.66
CA PRO A 185 5.71 12.49 2.39
C PRO A 185 6.94 13.38 2.21
N SER A 186 8.06 12.81 1.74
CA SER A 186 9.29 13.54 1.45
C SER A 186 9.83 13.26 0.04
N LEU A 187 10.58 14.21 -0.52
CA LEU A 187 11.24 14.12 -1.81
C LEU A 187 12.69 14.59 -1.68
N THR A 188 13.63 13.75 -2.14
CA THR A 188 15.02 14.11 -2.33
C THR A 188 15.35 14.02 -3.80
N ILE A 189 15.63 15.17 -4.44
CA ILE A 189 15.84 15.28 -5.89
C ILE A 189 17.24 15.77 -6.17
N LEU A 190 18.06 14.93 -6.80
CA LEU A 190 19.44 15.23 -7.20
C LEU A 190 19.63 15.34 -8.73
N ASN A 191 18.51 15.23 -9.50
CA ASN A 191 18.51 15.33 -10.97
C ASN A 191 17.42 16.31 -11.43
N ASN A 192 17.70 17.13 -12.45
CA ASN A 192 16.76 18.15 -12.94
C ASN A 192 15.86 17.66 -14.09
N ASP A 193 16.15 16.52 -14.69
CA ASP A 193 15.38 15.92 -15.81
C ASP A 193 14.50 14.79 -15.30
N ILE A 194 13.52 15.14 -14.44
CA ILE A 194 12.60 14.20 -13.81
C ILE A 194 11.18 14.77 -13.69
N SER A 195 10.20 13.87 -13.53
CA SER A 195 8.84 14.20 -13.10
C SER A 195 8.61 13.59 -11.71
N CYS A 196 8.28 14.42 -10.73
CA CYS A 196 8.05 13.92 -9.38
C CYS A 196 6.94 14.69 -8.69
N SER A 197 6.07 13.98 -7.98
CA SER A 197 5.01 14.59 -7.18
C SER A 197 4.69 13.78 -5.95
N HIS A 198 4.32 14.47 -4.87
CA HIS A 198 3.71 13.85 -3.72
C HIS A 198 2.47 14.61 -3.25
N GLY A 199 1.60 13.94 -2.49
CA GLY A 199 0.44 14.55 -1.89
C GLY A 199 -0.11 13.73 -0.73
N ALA A 200 -0.68 14.41 0.25
CA ALA A 200 -1.41 13.78 1.34
C ALA A 200 -2.72 14.51 1.60
N THR A 201 -3.78 13.74 1.83
CA THR A 201 -5.09 14.26 2.20
C THR A 201 -5.56 13.57 3.48
N ILE A 202 -5.97 14.35 4.46
CA ILE A 202 -6.61 13.86 5.68
C ILE A 202 -7.96 14.56 5.83
N GLY A 203 -9.04 13.78 5.90
CA GLY A 203 -10.39 14.35 5.96
C GLY A 203 -11.45 13.31 6.30
N THR A 204 -12.69 13.63 6.03
CA THR A 204 -13.86 12.75 6.17
C THR A 204 -14.44 12.46 4.80
N PHE A 205 -15.34 11.49 4.70
CA PHE A 205 -16.12 11.31 3.47
C PHE A 205 -16.90 12.60 3.13
N ASP A 206 -17.03 12.85 1.84
CA ASP A 206 -17.83 13.98 1.36
C ASP A 206 -19.29 13.86 1.83
N LYS A 207 -19.70 14.81 2.65
CA LYS A 207 -21.06 14.87 3.23
C LYS A 207 -22.14 14.97 2.16
N SER A 208 -21.86 15.59 1.02
CA SER A 208 -22.84 15.72 -0.06
C SER A 208 -23.10 14.36 -0.73
N SER A 209 -22.09 13.54 -0.92
CA SER A 209 -22.20 12.19 -1.44
C SER A 209 -22.99 11.28 -0.49
N ILE A 210 -22.70 11.34 0.81
CA ILE A 210 -23.47 10.59 1.83
C ILE A 210 -24.92 11.04 1.84
N SER A 211 -25.20 12.36 1.89
CA SER A 211 -26.55 12.91 1.90
C SER A 211 -27.35 12.53 0.65
N TYR A 212 -26.69 12.53 -0.51
CA TYR A 212 -27.33 12.07 -1.75
C TYR A 212 -27.74 10.60 -1.68
N MET A 213 -26.87 9.71 -1.24
CA MET A 213 -27.20 8.29 -1.08
C MET A 213 -28.30 8.07 -0.05
N MET A 214 -28.26 8.77 1.07
CA MET A 214 -29.32 8.72 2.10
C MET A 214 -30.67 9.21 1.54
N SER A 215 -30.71 10.23 0.69
CA SER A 215 -31.93 10.70 0.04
C SER A 215 -32.55 9.65 -0.90
N ARG A 216 -31.76 8.65 -1.31
CA ARG A 216 -32.20 7.47 -2.10
C ARG A 216 -32.60 6.28 -1.23
N GLY A 217 -32.68 6.47 0.09
CA GLY A 217 -33.11 5.45 1.06
C GLY A 217 -31.99 4.52 1.54
N ILE A 218 -30.72 4.82 1.26
CA ILE A 218 -29.58 4.03 1.72
C ILE A 218 -29.23 4.50 3.14
N PRO A 219 -29.18 3.60 4.16
CA PRO A 219 -28.74 3.97 5.50
C PRO A 219 -27.31 4.50 5.51
N GLU A 220 -27.01 5.49 6.37
CA GLU A 220 -25.70 6.15 6.44
C GLU A 220 -24.53 5.16 6.56
N LYS A 221 -24.64 4.17 7.46
CA LYS A 221 -23.62 3.14 7.62
C LYS A 221 -23.37 2.34 6.33
N THR A 222 -24.41 2.09 5.55
CA THR A 222 -24.28 1.42 4.25
C THR A 222 -23.62 2.34 3.23
N CYS A 223 -23.90 3.65 3.27
CA CYS A 223 -23.22 4.62 2.41
C CYS A 223 -21.70 4.63 2.68
N GLN A 224 -21.29 4.68 3.93
CA GLN A 224 -19.88 4.60 4.32
C GLN A 224 -19.23 3.29 3.82
N THR A 225 -19.91 2.15 4.02
CA THR A 225 -19.44 0.84 3.53
C THR A 225 -19.21 0.84 2.02
N LEU A 226 -20.16 1.36 1.24
CA LEU A 226 -20.03 1.43 -0.23
C LEU A 226 -18.86 2.34 -0.67
N LEU A 227 -18.64 3.45 0.02
CA LEU A 227 -17.49 4.34 -0.26
C LEU A 227 -16.16 3.65 0.07
N MET A 228 -16.09 2.91 1.17
CA MET A 228 -14.91 2.11 1.53
C MET A 228 -14.63 1.01 0.49
N GLU A 229 -15.66 0.31 0.03
CA GLU A 229 -15.54 -0.70 -1.04
C GLU A 229 -15.05 -0.09 -2.36
N GLY A 230 -15.52 1.11 -2.70
CA GLY A 230 -15.01 1.87 -3.84
C GLY A 230 -13.51 2.20 -3.72
N MET A 231 -13.07 2.64 -2.53
CA MET A 231 -11.65 2.91 -2.28
C MET A 231 -10.79 1.64 -2.35
N LEU A 232 -11.30 0.51 -1.87
CA LEU A 232 -10.62 -0.79 -1.96
C LEU A 232 -10.54 -1.25 -3.42
N ALA A 233 -11.63 -1.10 -4.19
CA ALA A 233 -11.67 -1.46 -5.61
C ALA A 233 -10.62 -0.70 -6.43
N ASP A 234 -10.42 0.59 -6.16
CA ASP A 234 -9.38 1.41 -6.80
C ASP A 234 -7.95 0.88 -6.54
N ILE A 235 -7.71 0.32 -5.35
CA ILE A 235 -6.40 -0.25 -4.98
C ILE A 235 -6.16 -1.55 -5.76
N ILE A 236 -7.17 -2.41 -5.84
CA ILE A 236 -7.03 -3.74 -6.43
C ILE A 236 -7.17 -3.71 -7.96
N GLY A 237 -7.73 -2.63 -8.52
CA GLY A 237 -7.84 -2.44 -9.97
C GLY A 237 -9.01 -3.21 -10.60
N LYS A 238 -10.15 -3.28 -9.89
CA LYS A 238 -11.40 -3.88 -10.40
C LYS A 238 -12.51 -2.86 -10.51
#